data_c42efe2143483a02b7fb038d689acd3a
#
_entry.id   c42efe2143483a02b7fb038d689acd3a
#
_cell.length_a   1.000
_cell.length_b   1.000
_cell.length_c   1.000
_cell.angle_alpha   90.00
_cell.angle_beta   90.00
_cell.angle_gamma   90.00
#
_symmetry.space_group_name_H-M   'P 1'
#
loop_
_entity.id
_entity.type
_entity.pdbx_description
1 polymer ?
#
loop_
_entity_poly.entity_id
_entity_poly.type
_entity_poly.pdbx_seq_one_letter_code
_entity_poly.pdbx_strand_id
1 'polypeptide(L)'
;SALAIIFIISIFTVLYYTFPAKKTLDVFVVGNESGKVDLNFTPSTIELKPNDESTIELTIDPGDTHPTGAQVEIDYDSTKLGVPLVTQGDYFTYSLSPASTTNNKIKFAYIVPVELGASKSGKGTIVKIKIKPLVTGSTSLNITENTIVTIAESQTNSLKSVTNASINIV
;
A
#
# COMPACT_ATOMS: atom_id res chain seq x y z
N SER A 1 19.65 45.33 -15.26
CA SER A 1 18.88 46.54 -15.25
C SER A 1 17.72 46.45 -14.24
N ALA A 2 17.45 47.52 -13.50
CA ALA A 2 16.50 47.53 -12.39
C ALA A 2 15.07 47.06 -12.77
N LEU A 3 14.66 47.30 -14.00
CA LEU A 3 13.31 46.92 -14.50
C LEU A 3 13.12 45.40 -14.57
N ALA A 4 14.14 44.62 -14.93
CA ALA A 4 14.06 43.17 -15.00
C ALA A 4 13.94 42.56 -13.60
N ILE A 5 14.60 43.14 -12.61
CA ILE A 5 14.55 42.64 -11.22
C ILE A 5 13.16 42.90 -10.60
N ILE A 6 12.57 44.05 -10.88
CA ILE A 6 11.20 44.38 -10.40
C ILE A 6 10.17 43.42 -10.98
N PHE A 7 10.32 43.01 -12.26
CA PHE A 7 9.40 42.07 -12.91
C PHE A 7 9.50 40.67 -12.32
N ILE A 8 10.71 40.23 -12.01
CA ILE A 8 10.97 38.91 -11.39
C ILE A 8 10.40 38.86 -9.97
N ILE A 9 10.59 39.93 -9.18
CA ILE A 9 10.05 40.00 -7.81
C ILE A 9 8.51 40.03 -7.83
N SER A 10 7.91 40.72 -8.82
CA SER A 10 6.45 40.76 -8.98
C SER A 10 5.88 39.35 -9.34
N ILE A 11 6.54 38.62 -10.21
CA ILE A 11 6.11 37.24 -10.55
C ILE A 11 6.24 36.30 -9.35
N PHE A 12 7.32 36.42 -8.58
CA PHE A 12 7.50 35.60 -7.38
C PHE A 12 6.48 35.93 -6.28
N THR A 13 6.13 37.20 -6.09
CA THR A 13 5.09 37.58 -5.12
C THR A 13 3.71 37.12 -5.55
N VAL A 14 3.36 37.19 -6.83
CA VAL A 14 2.08 36.68 -7.35
C VAL A 14 2.02 35.15 -7.22
N LEU A 15 3.10 34.42 -7.52
CA LEU A 15 3.15 32.97 -7.29
C LEU A 15 3.02 32.61 -5.81
N TYR A 16 3.62 33.39 -4.91
CA TYR A 16 3.53 33.12 -3.46
C TYR A 16 2.14 33.37 -2.87
N TYR A 17 1.38 34.32 -3.44
CA TYR A 17 0.02 34.63 -2.99
C TYR A 17 -1.06 33.82 -3.69
N THR A 18 -0.82 33.37 -4.93
CA THR A 18 -1.78 32.56 -5.67
C THR A 18 -1.69 31.07 -5.39
N PHE A 19 -0.54 30.60 -4.89
CA PHE A 19 -0.34 29.23 -4.39
C PHE A 19 0.12 29.29 -2.94
N PRO A 20 -0.77 29.54 -1.98
CA PRO A 20 -0.42 29.32 -0.60
C PRO A 20 -0.01 27.86 -0.48
N ALA A 21 1.22 27.61 -0.07
CA ALA A 21 1.65 26.27 0.30
C ALA A 21 0.67 25.80 1.37
N LYS A 22 -0.32 25.01 0.97
CA LYS A 22 -1.15 24.26 1.89
C LYS A 22 -0.20 23.33 2.63
N LYS A 23 0.23 23.78 3.78
CA LYS A 23 0.83 22.96 4.79
C LYS A 23 -0.30 22.19 5.45
N THR A 24 -0.93 21.29 4.70
CA THR A 24 -1.70 20.21 5.28
C THR A 24 -0.68 19.17 5.71
N LEU A 25 -0.34 19.21 6.99
CA LEU A 25 -0.04 17.99 7.70
C LEU A 25 -1.37 17.22 7.70
N ASP A 26 -1.69 16.61 6.56
CA ASP A 26 -2.70 15.58 6.55
C ASP A 26 -2.12 14.45 7.40
N VAL A 27 -2.63 14.33 8.61
CA VAL A 27 -2.51 13.09 9.38
C VAL A 27 -3.15 12.05 8.48
N PHE A 28 -2.32 11.30 7.79
CA PHE A 28 -2.77 10.24 6.91
C PHE A 28 -3.40 9.16 7.79
N VAL A 29 -4.69 9.20 7.88
CA VAL A 29 -5.45 8.08 8.44
C VAL A 29 -5.37 6.98 7.39
N VAL A 30 -4.81 5.84 7.74
CA VAL A 30 -4.88 4.65 6.87
C VAL A 30 -6.34 4.26 6.74
N GLY A 31 -6.94 4.67 5.66
CA GLY A 31 -8.37 4.62 5.42
C GLY A 31 -8.94 6.02 5.20
N ASN A 32 -9.64 6.18 4.10
CA ASN A 32 -10.32 7.42 3.73
C ASN A 32 -11.82 7.19 3.95
N GLU A 33 -12.52 8.08 4.67
CA GLU A 33 -13.98 7.97 4.84
C GLU A 33 -14.74 7.91 3.50
N SER A 34 -14.15 8.43 2.44
CA SER A 34 -14.66 8.29 1.06
C SER A 34 -14.06 7.08 0.31
N GLY A 35 -13.16 6.33 0.93
CA GLY A 35 -12.60 5.10 0.37
C GLY A 35 -13.65 3.99 0.27
N LYS A 36 -13.44 3.07 -0.65
CA LYS A 36 -14.40 2.01 -0.96
C LYS A 36 -13.80 0.62 -0.94
N VAL A 37 -12.49 0.52 -0.86
CA VAL A 37 -11.74 -0.73 -0.98
C VAL A 37 -11.10 -1.09 0.35
N ASP A 38 -11.31 -2.30 0.81
CA ASP A 38 -10.68 -2.85 2.01
C ASP A 38 -9.53 -3.79 1.61
N LEU A 39 -8.39 -3.67 2.32
CA LEU A 39 -7.26 -4.59 2.21
C LEU A 39 -7.12 -5.39 3.50
N ASN A 40 -7.04 -6.72 3.39
CA ASN A 40 -7.05 -7.58 4.55
C ASN A 40 -5.98 -8.65 4.45
N PHE A 41 -5.24 -8.85 5.54
CA PHE A 41 -4.44 -10.06 5.67
C PHE A 41 -5.30 -11.26 6.08
N THR A 42 -5.05 -12.40 5.46
CA THR A 42 -5.72 -13.67 5.74
C THR A 42 -4.69 -14.79 5.89
N PRO A 43 -4.58 -15.45 7.05
CA PRO A 43 -5.26 -15.09 8.30
C PRO A 43 -4.75 -13.77 8.89
N SER A 44 -5.60 -13.05 9.61
CA SER A 44 -5.22 -11.80 10.31
C SER A 44 -4.54 -12.06 11.67
N THR A 45 -4.63 -13.28 12.16
CA THR A 45 -3.92 -13.73 13.38
C THR A 45 -3.42 -15.15 13.16
N ILE A 46 -2.16 -15.39 13.51
CA ILE A 46 -1.53 -16.71 13.38
C ILE A 46 -0.57 -16.97 14.54
N GLU A 47 -0.50 -18.20 14.98
CA GLU A 47 0.47 -18.69 15.96
C GLU A 47 1.46 -19.63 15.27
N LEU A 48 2.75 -19.41 15.48
CA LEU A 48 3.84 -20.17 14.86
C LEU A 48 4.95 -20.42 15.87
N LYS A 49 5.78 -21.42 15.61
CA LYS A 49 7.03 -21.62 16.33
C LYS A 49 8.21 -21.02 15.54
N PRO A 50 9.34 -20.71 16.21
CA PRO A 50 10.54 -20.30 15.50
C PRO A 50 10.93 -21.36 14.45
N ASN A 51 11.28 -20.87 13.24
CA ASN A 51 11.61 -21.65 12.05
C ASN A 51 10.45 -22.33 11.32
N ASP A 52 9.23 -22.32 11.84
CA ASP A 52 8.06 -22.74 11.04
C ASP A 52 7.89 -21.79 9.85
N GLU A 53 7.42 -22.33 8.74
CA GLU A 53 7.06 -21.52 7.57
C GLU A 53 5.55 -21.47 7.43
N SER A 54 5.03 -20.28 7.14
CA SER A 54 3.61 -20.10 6.88
C SER A 54 3.40 -19.06 5.80
N THR A 55 2.22 -19.09 5.18
CA THR A 55 1.80 -18.12 4.16
C THR A 55 0.62 -17.31 4.66
N ILE A 56 0.75 -16.00 4.56
CA ILE A 56 -0.31 -15.03 4.81
C ILE A 56 -0.64 -14.38 3.48
N GLU A 57 -1.91 -14.28 3.13
CA GLU A 57 -2.37 -13.65 1.90
C GLU A 57 -2.81 -12.21 2.17
N LEU A 58 -2.43 -11.29 1.30
CA LEU A 58 -3.05 -9.97 1.24
C LEU A 58 -4.18 -10.03 0.23
N THR A 59 -5.39 -9.84 0.71
CA THR A 59 -6.61 -9.89 -0.09
C THR A 59 -7.22 -8.50 -0.24
N ILE A 60 -7.96 -8.30 -1.31
CA ILE A 60 -8.71 -7.08 -1.62
C ILE A 60 -10.20 -7.37 -1.60
N ASP A 61 -10.96 -6.47 -0.96
CA ASP A 61 -12.42 -6.43 -1.02
C ASP A 61 -12.85 -5.07 -1.58
N PRO A 62 -13.23 -5.01 -2.85
CA PRO A 62 -13.57 -3.76 -3.51
C PRO A 62 -15.04 -3.35 -3.32
N GLY A 63 -15.85 -4.14 -2.63
CA GLY A 63 -17.31 -3.94 -2.64
C GLY A 63 -17.86 -3.94 -4.07
N ASP A 64 -18.57 -2.89 -4.43
CA ASP A 64 -19.17 -2.70 -5.77
C ASP A 64 -18.28 -1.89 -6.72
N THR A 65 -17.02 -1.62 -6.36
CA THR A 65 -16.11 -0.84 -7.20
C THR A 65 -15.22 -1.72 -8.07
N HIS A 66 -14.50 -1.09 -9.00
CA HIS A 66 -13.69 -1.78 -9.99
C HIS A 66 -12.20 -1.36 -9.87
N PRO A 67 -11.41 -2.03 -9.02
CA PRO A 67 -9.98 -1.75 -8.89
C PRO A 67 -9.22 -1.88 -10.19
N THR A 68 -8.35 -0.92 -10.44
CA THR A 68 -7.45 -0.86 -11.59
C THR A 68 -6.00 -1.12 -11.21
N GLY A 69 -5.65 -0.89 -9.93
CA GLY A 69 -4.30 -1.16 -9.44
C GLY A 69 -4.15 -0.91 -7.95
N ALA A 70 -3.04 -1.41 -7.41
CA ALA A 70 -2.60 -1.14 -6.05
C ALA A 70 -1.08 -0.97 -5.99
N GLN A 71 -0.64 0.09 -5.33
CA GLN A 71 0.71 0.26 -4.82
C GLN A 71 0.66 0.00 -3.31
N VAL A 72 1.42 -0.97 -2.84
CA VAL A 72 1.35 -1.41 -1.45
C VAL A 72 2.72 -1.32 -0.80
N GLU A 73 2.75 -0.79 0.41
CA GLU A 73 3.90 -0.82 1.31
C GLU A 73 3.48 -1.48 2.62
N ILE A 74 4.27 -2.48 3.06
CA ILE A 74 4.03 -3.25 4.28
C ILE A 74 5.28 -3.18 5.14
N ASP A 75 5.12 -2.81 6.41
CA ASP A 75 6.18 -2.89 7.41
C ASP A 75 6.20 -4.28 8.05
N TYR A 76 7.41 -4.79 8.30
CA TYR A 76 7.64 -6.01 9.09
C TYR A 76 8.89 -5.85 9.96
N ASP A 77 9.02 -6.64 11.01
CA ASP A 77 10.18 -6.63 11.91
C ASP A 77 11.17 -7.74 11.51
N SER A 78 12.30 -7.36 10.91
CA SER A 78 13.37 -8.29 10.52
C SER A 78 14.14 -8.90 11.70
N THR A 79 13.95 -8.40 12.92
CA THR A 79 14.51 -9.02 14.12
C THR A 79 13.68 -10.23 14.58
N LYS A 80 12.43 -10.31 14.13
CA LYS A 80 11.46 -11.36 14.47
C LYS A 80 11.18 -12.30 13.31
N LEU A 81 11.20 -11.80 12.08
CA LEU A 81 10.92 -12.56 10.87
C LEU A 81 12.14 -12.57 9.96
N GLY A 82 12.45 -13.71 9.37
CA GLY A 82 13.34 -13.80 8.21
C GLY A 82 12.79 -12.96 7.06
N VAL A 83 13.61 -12.73 6.04
CA VAL A 83 13.17 -11.97 4.86
C VAL A 83 11.94 -12.63 4.24
N PRO A 84 10.77 -11.95 4.21
CA PRO A 84 9.57 -12.53 3.63
C PRO A 84 9.71 -12.77 2.12
N LEU A 85 9.21 -13.92 1.66
CA LEU A 85 9.11 -14.22 0.23
C LEU A 85 7.72 -13.86 -0.26
N VAL A 86 7.65 -12.94 -1.23
CA VAL A 86 6.39 -12.44 -1.77
C VAL A 86 6.15 -13.00 -3.16
N THR A 87 4.99 -13.61 -3.36
CA THR A 87 4.53 -14.11 -4.65
C THR A 87 3.27 -13.34 -5.06
N GLN A 88 3.23 -12.87 -6.30
CA GLN A 88 2.05 -12.21 -6.87
C GLN A 88 0.85 -13.16 -6.87
N GLY A 89 -0.32 -12.65 -6.47
CA GLY A 89 -1.60 -13.34 -6.57
C GLY A 89 -2.22 -13.21 -7.96
N ASP A 90 -3.48 -13.58 -8.05
CA ASP A 90 -4.24 -13.63 -9.30
C ASP A 90 -5.15 -12.39 -9.52
N TYR A 91 -5.26 -11.52 -8.50
CA TYR A 91 -6.15 -10.37 -8.62
C TYR A 91 -5.67 -9.35 -9.64
N PHE A 92 -4.44 -8.89 -9.53
CA PHE A 92 -3.80 -8.03 -10.53
C PHE A 92 -2.81 -8.85 -11.35
N THR A 93 -2.89 -8.78 -12.67
CA THR A 93 -2.13 -9.67 -13.56
C THR A 93 -0.87 -9.02 -14.13
N TYR A 94 -0.70 -7.71 -13.99
CA TYR A 94 0.46 -6.99 -14.49
C TYR A 94 1.25 -6.33 -13.35
N SER A 95 2.57 -6.50 -13.38
CA SER A 95 3.49 -5.92 -12.40
C SER A 95 4.15 -4.67 -12.97
N LEU A 96 3.81 -3.50 -12.41
CA LEU A 96 4.53 -2.24 -12.66
C LEU A 96 5.84 -2.20 -11.90
N SER A 97 5.81 -2.70 -10.65
CA SER A 97 6.98 -2.84 -9.80
C SER A 97 6.88 -4.19 -9.09
N PRO A 98 7.80 -5.11 -9.37
CA PRO A 98 7.87 -6.39 -8.68
C PRO A 98 8.01 -6.21 -7.17
N ALA A 99 7.59 -7.21 -6.41
CA ALA A 99 7.75 -7.19 -4.97
C ALA A 99 9.25 -7.14 -4.60
N SER A 100 9.59 -6.19 -3.75
CA SER A 100 10.92 -6.03 -3.15
C SER A 100 10.82 -6.00 -1.64
N THR A 101 11.78 -6.62 -0.97
CA THR A 101 11.85 -6.68 0.50
C THR A 101 13.19 -6.09 0.94
N THR A 102 13.15 -4.83 1.40
CA THR A 102 14.33 -4.06 1.83
C THR A 102 13.98 -3.16 3.00
N ASN A 103 14.93 -2.96 3.93
CA ASN A 103 14.78 -2.01 5.05
C ASN A 103 13.50 -2.23 5.88
N ASN A 104 13.17 -3.48 6.20
CA ASN A 104 11.97 -3.86 6.95
C ASN A 104 10.65 -3.52 6.25
N LYS A 105 10.69 -3.33 4.94
CA LYS A 105 9.53 -3.02 4.12
C LYS A 105 9.39 -3.97 2.95
N ILE A 106 8.17 -4.36 2.67
CA ILE A 106 7.76 -5.03 1.44
C ILE A 106 7.05 -3.98 0.59
N LYS A 107 7.47 -3.83 -0.67
CA LYS A 107 6.88 -2.88 -1.62
C LYS A 107 6.60 -3.54 -2.96
N PHE A 108 5.46 -3.24 -3.54
CA PHE A 108 5.11 -3.66 -4.90
C PHE A 108 4.05 -2.74 -5.50
N ALA A 109 3.90 -2.78 -6.83
CA ALA A 109 2.81 -2.10 -7.52
C ALA A 109 2.29 -3.00 -8.66
N TYR A 110 1.02 -3.37 -8.57
CA TYR A 110 0.34 -4.23 -9.53
C TYR A 110 -0.90 -3.57 -10.09
N ILE A 111 -1.20 -3.83 -11.36
CA ILE A 111 -2.35 -3.26 -12.06
C ILE A 111 -3.07 -4.29 -12.93
N VAL A 112 -4.25 -3.91 -13.37
CA VAL A 112 -4.91 -4.54 -14.50
C VAL A 112 -4.36 -3.90 -15.79
N PRO A 113 -3.99 -4.66 -16.83
CA PRO A 113 -3.49 -4.09 -18.07
C PRO A 113 -4.50 -3.12 -18.69
N VAL A 114 -4.07 -1.89 -18.99
CA VAL A 114 -4.92 -0.81 -19.51
C VAL A 114 -5.46 -1.14 -20.92
N GLU A 115 -4.72 -1.90 -21.70
CA GLU A 115 -5.07 -2.26 -23.08
C GLU A 115 -6.37 -3.07 -23.20
N LEU A 116 -6.82 -3.64 -22.12
CA LEU A 116 -8.04 -4.45 -22.09
C LEU A 116 -9.27 -3.69 -21.59
N GLY A 117 -9.16 -2.39 -21.27
CA GLY A 117 -10.24 -1.65 -20.59
C GLY A 117 -10.67 -2.35 -19.31
N ALA A 118 -9.79 -3.20 -18.79
CA ALA A 118 -10.13 -4.16 -17.76
C ALA A 118 -10.06 -3.52 -16.39
N SER A 119 -11.12 -3.64 -15.68
CA SER A 119 -11.20 -3.50 -14.23
C SER A 119 -11.53 -4.85 -13.64
N LYS A 120 -11.17 -5.05 -12.38
CA LYS A 120 -11.55 -6.26 -11.64
C LYS A 120 -12.79 -5.98 -10.81
N SER A 121 -13.53 -7.02 -10.51
CA SER A 121 -14.64 -7.00 -9.57
C SER A 121 -14.52 -8.18 -8.61
N GLY A 122 -15.18 -8.08 -7.46
CA GLY A 122 -15.17 -9.12 -6.45
C GLY A 122 -13.85 -9.20 -5.67
N LYS A 123 -13.81 -10.06 -4.68
CA LYS A 123 -12.65 -10.27 -3.80
C LYS A 123 -11.59 -11.14 -4.48
N GLY A 124 -10.33 -10.96 -4.07
CA GLY A 124 -9.24 -11.80 -4.55
C GLY A 124 -7.93 -11.57 -3.83
N THR A 125 -6.91 -12.33 -4.19
CA THR A 125 -5.58 -12.28 -3.57
C THR A 125 -4.64 -11.41 -4.40
N ILE A 126 -4.06 -10.37 -3.78
CA ILE A 126 -3.06 -9.52 -4.41
C ILE A 126 -1.68 -10.17 -4.35
N VAL A 127 -1.26 -10.61 -3.16
CA VAL A 127 0.00 -11.31 -2.94
C VAL A 127 -0.14 -12.40 -1.89
N LYS A 128 0.74 -13.39 -1.96
CA LYS A 128 1.01 -14.40 -0.94
C LYS A 128 2.37 -14.10 -0.34
N ILE A 129 2.43 -13.96 0.98
CA ILE A 129 3.64 -13.63 1.73
C ILE A 129 4.02 -14.84 2.60
N LYS A 130 5.09 -15.51 2.22
CA LYS A 130 5.65 -16.59 3.02
C LYS A 130 6.56 -15.99 4.09
N ILE A 131 6.29 -16.28 5.34
CA ILE A 131 7.02 -15.81 6.51
C ILE A 131 7.69 -16.97 7.23
N LYS A 132 8.80 -16.66 7.91
CA LYS A 132 9.53 -17.58 8.76
C LYS A 132 9.93 -16.85 10.04
N PRO A 133 9.29 -17.13 11.19
CA PRO A 133 9.70 -16.59 12.48
C PRO A 133 11.11 -17.03 12.87
N LEU A 134 11.85 -16.12 13.52
CA LEU A 134 13.23 -16.37 13.97
C LEU A 134 13.32 -16.60 15.47
N VAL A 135 12.56 -15.87 16.27
CA VAL A 135 12.62 -15.88 17.73
C VAL A 135 11.20 -15.75 18.30
N THR A 136 10.99 -16.22 19.52
CA THR A 136 9.72 -16.13 20.22
C THR A 136 9.31 -14.68 20.50
N GLY A 137 8.00 -14.44 20.67
CA GLY A 137 7.38 -13.14 20.94
C GLY A 137 6.32 -12.77 19.93
N SER A 138 5.87 -11.52 19.93
CA SER A 138 4.84 -11.04 19.01
C SER A 138 5.44 -10.14 17.93
N THR A 139 4.88 -10.19 16.74
CA THR A 139 5.21 -9.29 15.61
C THR A 139 3.98 -9.11 14.71
N SER A 140 4.11 -8.30 13.68
CA SER A 140 3.00 -8.01 12.76
C SER A 140 3.50 -7.72 11.34
N LEU A 141 2.59 -7.84 10.38
CA LEU A 141 2.70 -7.22 9.06
C LEU A 141 1.72 -6.04 9.03
N ASN A 142 2.22 -4.83 8.84
CA ASN A 142 1.41 -3.62 8.89
C ASN A 142 1.40 -2.94 7.51
N ILE A 143 0.22 -2.79 6.93
CA ILE A 143 0.03 -1.98 5.72
C ILE A 143 0.20 -0.52 6.11
N THR A 144 1.09 0.19 5.41
CA THR A 144 1.41 1.59 5.74
C THR A 144 0.52 2.58 4.99
N GLU A 145 0.56 3.83 5.45
CA GLU A 145 -0.12 4.97 4.84
C GLU A 145 0.32 5.28 3.39
N ASN A 146 1.49 4.77 2.97
CA ASN A 146 1.97 4.91 1.60
C ASN A 146 1.26 3.98 0.60
N THR A 147 0.28 3.21 1.09
CA THR A 147 -0.51 2.31 0.26
C THR A 147 -1.61 3.07 -0.48
N ILE A 148 -1.68 2.84 -1.78
CA ILE A 148 -2.65 3.48 -2.68
C ILE A 148 -3.38 2.39 -3.45
N VAL A 149 -4.71 2.47 -3.47
CA VAL A 149 -5.57 1.65 -4.33
C VAL A 149 -6.31 2.56 -5.30
N THR A 150 -6.24 2.25 -6.58
CA THR A 150 -6.96 2.97 -7.63
C THR A 150 -8.14 2.15 -8.13
N ILE A 151 -9.23 2.84 -8.47
CA ILE A 151 -10.44 2.25 -9.05
C ILE A 151 -10.81 2.99 -10.34
N ALA A 152 -11.59 2.35 -11.21
CA ALA A 152 -12.00 2.95 -12.48
C ALA A 152 -12.87 4.21 -12.29
N GLU A 153 -13.61 4.28 -11.19
CA GLU A 153 -14.56 5.33 -10.89
C GLU A 153 -13.94 6.57 -10.21
N SER A 154 -12.65 6.51 -9.83
CA SER A 154 -11.99 7.60 -9.09
C SER A 154 -10.50 7.67 -9.38
N GLN A 155 -9.99 8.90 -9.47
CA GLN A 155 -8.55 9.16 -9.61
C GLN A 155 -7.82 9.40 -8.27
N THR A 156 -8.55 9.34 -7.16
CA THR A 156 -7.97 9.47 -5.82
C THR A 156 -7.73 8.12 -5.17
N ASN A 157 -6.95 8.09 -4.09
CA ASN A 157 -6.78 6.87 -3.31
C ASN A 157 -8.14 6.38 -2.80
N SER A 158 -8.51 5.18 -3.17
CA SER A 158 -9.80 4.58 -2.83
C SER A 158 -9.71 3.56 -1.68
N LEU A 159 -8.55 3.48 -1.02
CA LEU A 159 -8.39 2.64 0.16
C LEU A 159 -9.27 3.16 1.31
N LYS A 160 -10.14 2.29 1.82
CA LYS A 160 -11.07 2.60 2.92
C LYS A 160 -10.52 2.11 4.25
N SER A 161 -10.14 0.86 4.32
CA SER A 161 -9.62 0.27 5.56
C SER A 161 -8.58 -0.81 5.30
N VAL A 162 -7.80 -1.11 6.34
CA VAL A 162 -6.81 -2.19 6.33
C VAL A 162 -6.98 -3.07 7.56
N THR A 163 -6.82 -4.38 7.38
CA THR A 163 -6.67 -5.34 8.47
C THR A 163 -5.25 -5.90 8.44
N ASN A 164 -4.44 -5.52 9.42
CA ASN A 164 -3.06 -5.98 9.58
C ASN A 164 -3.00 -7.44 10.05
N ALA A 165 -1.85 -8.10 9.90
CA ALA A 165 -1.64 -9.43 10.43
C ALA A 165 -0.86 -9.38 11.75
N SER A 166 -1.36 -10.11 12.76
CA SER A 166 -0.70 -10.32 14.04
C SER A 166 -0.13 -11.74 14.09
N ILE A 167 1.13 -11.87 14.46
CA ILE A 167 1.87 -13.13 14.49
C ILE A 167 2.38 -13.33 15.92
N ASN A 168 1.88 -14.39 16.57
CA ASN A 168 2.34 -14.83 17.88
C ASN A 168 3.34 -15.98 17.70
N ILE A 169 4.56 -15.81 18.22
CA ILE A 169 5.64 -16.80 18.05
C ILE A 169 5.89 -17.44 19.42
N VAL A 170 5.49 -18.70 19.58
CA VAL A 170 5.49 -19.48 20.83
C VAL A 170 6.63 -20.48 20.93
#